data_98c3f1a24b73084fa3e8f4c247109d77
#
_entry.id   98c3f1a24b73084fa3e8f4c247109d77
#
_cell.length_a   1.000
_cell.length_b   1.000
_cell.length_c   1.000
_cell.angle_alpha   90.00
_cell.angle_beta   90.00
_cell.angle_gamma   90.00
#
_symmetry.space_group_name_H-M   'P 1'
#
loop_
_entity.id
_entity.type
_entity.pdbx_description
1 polymer ?
#
loop_
_entity_poly.entity_id
_entity_poly.type
_entity_poly.pdbx_seq_one_letter_code
_entity_poly.pdbx_strand_id
1 'polypeptide(L)'
;MLIGGRGIPRPAGPVVALALLLGACSAPPAPGASGPGASGPASSSAEGSEPAPDGEAVTLNVIDVAGNLQLTQSMIDAFVAANPDRVAAVNYDQAPSPELAGRIQAQQEGNNLQTDLVLTGTDALSAGIELDLWEEIAPAYEEHAGTTLEEILLEPANNMQALAEGFGVVITYYPSGPLLEYDPAQVTDPPTTPEELLAFAEANPGKFMYARPANSGPGRTFIQGLPYLLGDEDPMDPENGWDKTWAYLEELGQYIEYYPTGTGQTMTELGEGTRAMIASTTGWDINPRALGTVPKEAEVTFFDDFTWVSDAHYFVVPKGVDEAKLAVLMDLLAWIHQPEENAKAYDAGYFYPGPAVKGAELSMAPEDSQAILEEFGRAEYDQAIADNPVVVPLGAQALVKAFEIWDEQIGGDQIKEF
;
A
#
# COMPACT_ATOMS: atom_id res chain seq x y z
N MET A 1 -4.19 -31.91 65.53
CA MET A 1 -4.47 -33.28 65.10
C MET A 1 -4.10 -33.38 63.60
N LEU A 2 -3.02 -34.08 63.36
CA LEU A 2 -2.40 -34.34 62.07
C LEU A 2 -3.13 -35.42 61.30
N ILE A 3 -3.33 -35.25 59.97
CA ILE A 3 -3.47 -36.29 58.94
C ILE A 3 -3.35 -35.52 57.61
N GLY A 4 -2.35 -35.55 56.72
CA GLY A 4 -1.71 -36.72 56.12
C GLY A 4 -2.32 -36.88 54.72
N GLY A 5 -1.92 -36.06 53.68
CA GLY A 5 -2.41 -36.16 52.32
C GLY A 5 -1.33 -36.66 51.37
N ARG A 6 -1.58 -37.77 50.72
CA ARG A 6 -0.70 -38.48 49.78
C ARG A 6 -0.59 -37.76 48.45
N GLY A 7 0.63 -37.56 47.97
CA GLY A 7 0.95 -37.13 46.60
C GLY A 7 0.75 -38.28 45.61
N ILE A 8 0.26 -37.91 44.41
CA ILE A 8 0.15 -38.77 43.20
C ILE A 8 1.28 -38.40 42.26
N PRO A 9 2.09 -39.32 41.74
CA PRO A 9 3.17 -39.02 40.80
C PRO A 9 2.62 -38.80 39.38
N ARG A 10 3.14 -37.79 38.70
CA ARG A 10 2.93 -37.57 37.29
C ARG A 10 3.86 -38.47 36.46
N PRO A 11 3.41 -39.07 35.35
CA PRO A 11 4.28 -39.77 34.43
C PRO A 11 5.02 -38.77 33.53
N ALA A 12 6.32 -38.95 33.35
CA ALA A 12 7.18 -38.30 32.40
C ALA A 12 6.91 -38.87 30.99
N GLY A 13 6.52 -38.05 30.06
CA GLY A 13 6.47 -38.38 28.63
C GLY A 13 7.77 -38.03 27.93
N PRO A 14 8.15 -38.74 26.86
CA PRO A 14 9.45 -38.58 26.21
C PRO A 14 9.55 -37.36 25.35
N VAL A 15 10.67 -36.63 25.49
CA VAL A 15 11.09 -35.56 24.58
C VAL A 15 11.57 -36.20 23.27
N VAL A 16 10.87 -35.95 22.18
CA VAL A 16 11.34 -36.29 20.82
C VAL A 16 12.11 -35.10 20.29
N ALA A 17 13.44 -35.27 20.20
CA ALA A 17 14.31 -34.35 19.50
C ALA A 17 14.19 -34.59 17.98
N LEU A 18 13.66 -33.61 17.25
CA LEU A 18 13.62 -33.63 15.79
C LEU A 18 14.90 -33.01 15.23
N ALA A 19 15.79 -33.83 14.69
CA ALA A 19 16.99 -33.40 14.00
C ALA A 19 16.66 -32.92 12.60
N LEU A 20 16.95 -31.65 12.28
CA LEU A 20 16.87 -31.08 10.93
C LEU A 20 18.10 -31.54 10.13
N LEU A 21 17.87 -32.39 9.12
CA LEU A 21 18.85 -32.75 8.09
C LEU A 21 18.78 -31.72 6.95
N LEU A 22 19.82 -30.92 6.81
CA LEU A 22 20.08 -30.09 5.64
C LEU A 22 20.53 -30.99 4.48
N GLY A 23 19.65 -31.16 3.48
CA GLY A 23 19.98 -31.82 2.22
C GLY A 23 20.22 -30.78 1.13
N ALA A 24 21.49 -30.58 0.75
CA ALA A 24 21.86 -29.86 -0.44
C ALA A 24 21.60 -30.73 -1.68
N CYS A 25 20.74 -30.31 -2.60
CA CYS A 25 20.61 -30.89 -3.94
C CYS A 25 21.15 -29.92 -4.98
N SER A 26 22.33 -30.28 -5.51
CA SER A 26 22.91 -29.68 -6.71
C SER A 26 22.22 -30.24 -7.96
N ALA A 27 21.82 -29.36 -8.90
CA ALA A 27 21.29 -29.71 -10.20
C ALA A 27 22.42 -29.96 -11.22
N PRO A 28 22.25 -30.89 -12.18
CA PRO A 28 23.23 -31.17 -13.22
C PRO A 28 23.11 -30.23 -14.43
N PRO A 29 24.18 -30.02 -15.22
CA PRO A 29 24.18 -29.15 -16.37
C PRO A 29 23.56 -29.82 -17.62
N ALA A 30 22.87 -29.04 -18.45
CA ALA A 30 22.34 -29.44 -19.74
C ALA A 30 23.41 -29.34 -20.84
N PRO A 31 23.38 -30.23 -21.87
CA PRO A 31 24.38 -30.26 -22.96
C PRO A 31 24.03 -29.28 -24.08
N GLY A 32 25.08 -28.68 -24.65
CA GLY A 32 25.01 -27.75 -25.76
C GLY A 32 24.66 -28.40 -27.09
N ALA A 33 24.07 -27.59 -27.98
CA ALA A 33 23.98 -27.86 -29.41
C ALA A 33 24.41 -26.61 -30.20
N SER A 34 25.44 -26.78 -30.97
CA SER A 34 26.01 -25.82 -31.92
C SER A 34 25.37 -26.05 -33.32
N GLY A 35 25.23 -24.92 -34.07
CA GLY A 35 25.08 -24.98 -35.50
C GLY A 35 24.40 -23.76 -36.12
N PRO A 36 24.72 -23.38 -37.38
CA PRO A 36 25.23 -22.06 -37.69
C PRO A 36 24.30 -21.18 -38.60
N GLY A 37 24.51 -19.88 -38.47
CA GLY A 37 24.53 -18.87 -39.52
C GLY A 37 23.33 -18.63 -40.44
N ALA A 38 22.77 -17.40 -40.35
CA ALA A 38 22.36 -16.65 -41.53
C ALA A 38 22.32 -15.14 -41.24
N SER A 39 23.01 -14.41 -42.08
CA SER A 39 23.25 -12.96 -42.07
C SER A 39 22.10 -12.15 -42.68
N GLY A 40 21.85 -10.93 -42.10
CA GLY A 40 21.46 -9.73 -42.79
C GLY A 40 20.03 -9.22 -42.58
N PRO A 41 19.78 -7.90 -42.79
CA PRO A 41 20.66 -6.75 -42.54
C PRO A 41 20.04 -5.70 -41.58
N ALA A 42 20.87 -4.81 -41.13
CA ALA A 42 20.63 -3.64 -40.27
C ALA A 42 19.58 -2.64 -40.76
N SER A 43 18.89 -2.02 -39.83
CA SER A 43 18.58 -0.59 -39.74
C SER A 43 17.64 -0.36 -38.58
N SER A 44 17.93 0.41 -37.59
CA SER A 44 18.12 1.82 -37.54
C SER A 44 18.55 2.21 -36.11
N SER A 45 19.50 3.08 -36.03
CA SER A 45 20.05 3.71 -34.86
C SER A 45 18.99 4.38 -33.99
N ALA A 46 18.82 3.88 -32.75
CA ALA A 46 18.46 4.73 -31.64
C ALA A 46 19.74 5.45 -31.21
N GLU A 47 19.72 6.75 -31.23
CA GLU A 47 20.81 7.58 -30.72
C GLU A 47 20.93 7.32 -29.20
N GLY A 48 22.13 6.93 -28.83
CA GLY A 48 22.46 6.57 -27.48
C GLY A 48 22.42 7.75 -26.54
N SER A 49 21.83 7.54 -25.39
CA SER A 49 22.15 8.29 -24.18
C SER A 49 23.65 8.15 -23.92
N GLU A 50 24.33 9.26 -23.65
CA GLU A 50 25.74 9.25 -23.29
C GLU A 50 25.95 8.35 -22.06
N PRO A 51 27.04 7.54 -22.01
CA PRO A 51 27.34 6.78 -20.81
C PRO A 51 27.63 7.73 -19.65
N ALA A 52 27.00 7.46 -18.50
CA ALA A 52 27.32 8.13 -17.25
C ALA A 52 28.84 8.01 -16.97
N PRO A 53 29.48 9.01 -16.32
CA PRO A 53 30.89 8.93 -15.98
C PRO A 53 31.17 7.68 -15.12
N ASP A 54 32.36 7.09 -15.32
CA ASP A 54 32.87 5.87 -14.66
C ASP A 54 32.78 5.96 -13.13
N GLY A 55 31.60 5.69 -12.58
CA GLY A 55 31.32 5.56 -11.14
C GLY A 55 31.16 4.07 -10.79
N GLU A 56 31.64 3.69 -9.60
CA GLU A 56 31.39 2.37 -9.06
C GLU A 56 29.87 2.13 -8.90
N ALA A 57 29.38 0.92 -9.26
CA ALA A 57 27.97 0.60 -9.16
C ALA A 57 27.45 0.77 -7.72
N VAL A 58 26.33 1.44 -7.55
CA VAL A 58 25.80 1.78 -6.23
C VAL A 58 25.01 0.63 -5.62
N THR A 59 24.96 0.58 -4.29
CA THR A 59 23.98 -0.22 -3.55
C THR A 59 22.89 0.71 -3.02
N LEU A 60 21.63 0.40 -3.33
CA LEU A 60 20.47 1.14 -2.86
C LEU A 60 19.84 0.45 -1.64
N ASN A 61 19.44 1.23 -0.64
CA ASN A 61 18.71 0.76 0.52
C ASN A 61 17.29 1.36 0.46
N VAL A 62 16.32 0.51 0.32
CA VAL A 62 14.90 0.85 0.11
C VAL A 62 14.10 0.46 1.34
N ILE A 63 13.30 1.39 1.86
CA ILE A 63 12.29 1.07 2.88
C ILE A 63 10.93 1.00 2.20
N ASP A 64 10.24 -0.13 2.40
CA ASP A 64 8.85 -0.33 2.04
C ASP A 64 7.93 0.04 3.20
N VAL A 65 6.95 0.87 2.88
CA VAL A 65 5.86 1.24 3.78
C VAL A 65 4.54 0.93 3.09
N ALA A 66 3.60 0.37 3.81
CA ALA A 66 2.25 0.07 3.31
C ALA A 66 2.19 -1.00 2.18
N GLY A 67 3.21 -1.86 2.05
CA GLY A 67 3.22 -2.94 1.06
C GLY A 67 3.46 -2.48 -0.38
N ASN A 68 4.13 -1.36 -0.57
CA ASN A 68 4.40 -0.81 -1.90
C ASN A 68 5.26 -1.75 -2.77
N LEU A 69 6.20 -2.50 -2.16
CA LEU A 69 7.04 -3.47 -2.88
C LEU A 69 6.22 -4.56 -3.59
N GLN A 70 5.02 -4.88 -3.10
CA GLN A 70 4.11 -5.78 -3.80
C GLN A 70 3.89 -5.31 -5.25
N LEU A 71 3.74 -4.00 -5.46
CA LEU A 71 3.51 -3.40 -6.77
C LEU A 71 4.79 -3.11 -7.56
N THR A 72 5.87 -2.74 -6.87
CA THR A 72 7.03 -2.09 -7.50
C THR A 72 8.30 -2.93 -7.53
N GLN A 73 8.41 -4.00 -6.73
CA GLN A 73 9.62 -4.82 -6.68
C GLN A 73 10.00 -5.38 -8.04
N SER A 74 9.04 -5.90 -8.81
CA SER A 74 9.32 -6.44 -10.15
C SER A 74 9.82 -5.39 -11.14
N MET A 75 9.40 -4.12 -10.98
CA MET A 75 9.90 -3.00 -11.79
C MET A 75 11.34 -2.64 -11.41
N ILE A 76 11.64 -2.61 -10.10
CA ILE A 76 12.99 -2.35 -9.56
C ILE A 76 13.96 -3.47 -9.99
N ASP A 77 13.56 -4.72 -9.84
CA ASP A 77 14.39 -5.88 -10.22
C ASP A 77 14.69 -5.89 -11.72
N ALA A 78 13.70 -5.51 -12.57
CA ALA A 78 13.89 -5.36 -14.01
C ALA A 78 14.88 -4.23 -14.34
N PHE A 79 14.79 -3.08 -13.65
CA PHE A 79 15.75 -1.99 -13.79
C PHE A 79 17.16 -2.41 -13.42
N VAL A 80 17.34 -3.10 -12.27
CA VAL A 80 18.64 -3.61 -11.81
C VAL A 80 19.23 -4.59 -12.83
N ALA A 81 18.41 -5.50 -13.34
CA ALA A 81 18.85 -6.46 -14.37
C ALA A 81 19.29 -5.80 -15.68
N ALA A 82 18.66 -4.68 -16.05
CA ALA A 82 19.00 -3.90 -17.23
C ALA A 82 20.22 -2.99 -17.04
N ASN A 83 20.59 -2.67 -15.77
CA ASN A 83 21.64 -1.71 -15.44
C ASN A 83 22.68 -2.28 -14.44
N PRO A 84 23.31 -3.45 -14.71
CA PRO A 84 24.21 -4.12 -13.76
C PRO A 84 25.51 -3.33 -13.48
N ASP A 85 25.91 -2.46 -14.42
CA ASP A 85 27.10 -1.61 -14.26
C ASP A 85 26.84 -0.36 -13.38
N ARG A 86 25.58 -0.08 -13.06
CA ARG A 86 25.15 1.08 -12.27
C ARG A 86 24.60 0.71 -10.90
N VAL A 87 23.95 -0.43 -10.80
CA VAL A 87 23.35 -0.93 -9.55
C VAL A 87 23.94 -2.29 -9.19
N ALA A 88 24.74 -2.32 -8.13
CA ALA A 88 25.35 -3.55 -7.63
C ALA A 88 24.36 -4.41 -6.84
N ALA A 89 23.49 -3.79 -6.05
CA ALA A 89 22.48 -4.45 -5.24
C ALA A 89 21.37 -3.48 -4.79
N VAL A 90 20.21 -4.04 -4.45
CA VAL A 90 19.14 -3.33 -3.72
C VAL A 90 18.86 -4.13 -2.45
N ASN A 91 18.92 -3.45 -1.30
CA ASN A 91 18.54 -4.01 -0.01
C ASN A 91 17.15 -3.47 0.34
N TYR A 92 16.23 -4.36 0.68
CA TYR A 92 14.88 -4.01 1.08
C TYR A 92 14.71 -4.18 2.59
N ASP A 93 14.03 -3.22 3.21
CA ASP A 93 13.60 -3.24 4.60
C ASP A 93 12.15 -2.77 4.68
N GLN A 94 11.46 -3.05 5.76
CA GLN A 94 10.08 -2.65 5.99
C GLN A 94 9.97 -1.84 7.27
N ALA A 95 9.09 -0.85 7.26
CA ALA A 95 8.75 -0.08 8.44
C ALA A 95 7.27 0.27 8.42
N PRO A 96 6.57 0.20 9.56
CA PRO A 96 5.22 0.74 9.67
C PRO A 96 5.25 2.26 9.58
N SER A 97 4.22 2.85 8.96
CA SER A 97 4.13 4.29 8.72
C SER A 97 4.38 5.15 9.96
N PRO A 98 3.80 4.85 11.14
CA PRO A 98 4.01 5.67 12.34
C PRO A 98 5.46 5.72 12.85
N GLU A 99 6.29 4.72 12.53
CA GLU A 99 7.67 4.62 12.99
C GLU A 99 8.68 5.21 12.01
N LEU A 100 8.31 5.30 10.72
CA LEU A 100 9.23 5.66 9.65
C LEU A 100 9.83 7.05 9.87
N ALA A 101 9.00 8.06 10.13
CA ALA A 101 9.45 9.45 10.26
C ALA A 101 10.51 9.60 11.34
N GLY A 102 10.30 9.02 12.53
CA GLY A 102 11.28 9.01 13.60
C GLY A 102 12.57 8.27 13.24
N ARG A 103 12.50 7.19 12.47
CA ARG A 103 13.65 6.44 12.00
C ARG A 103 14.51 7.26 11.02
N ILE A 104 13.90 7.93 10.05
CA ILE A 104 14.61 8.78 9.08
C ILE A 104 15.21 10.00 9.79
N GLN A 105 14.45 10.66 10.65
CA GLN A 105 14.94 11.80 11.45
C GLN A 105 16.19 11.42 12.25
N ALA A 106 16.17 10.29 12.96
CA ALA A 106 17.32 9.84 13.74
C ALA A 106 18.56 9.55 12.87
N GLN A 107 18.40 9.04 11.66
CA GLN A 107 19.50 8.83 10.70
C GLN A 107 20.09 10.18 10.25
N GLN A 108 19.26 11.17 9.94
CA GLN A 108 19.68 12.50 9.50
C GLN A 108 20.37 13.29 10.62
N GLU A 109 19.79 13.34 11.83
CA GLU A 109 20.41 13.97 13.01
C GLU A 109 21.76 13.33 13.38
N GLY A 110 21.89 12.02 13.19
CA GLY A 110 23.11 11.26 13.40
C GLY A 110 24.17 11.45 12.31
N ASN A 111 23.90 12.20 11.22
CA ASN A 111 24.71 12.26 10.00
C ASN A 111 25.11 10.85 9.49
N ASN A 112 24.22 9.89 9.60
CA ASN A 112 24.39 8.50 9.19
C ASN A 112 23.14 8.00 8.45
N LEU A 113 22.85 8.64 7.32
CA LEU A 113 21.74 8.24 6.47
C LEU A 113 22.03 6.88 5.86
N GLN A 114 21.16 5.91 6.12
CA GLN A 114 21.25 4.53 5.63
C GLN A 114 20.14 4.20 4.62
N THR A 115 19.17 5.06 4.47
CA THR A 115 18.02 4.90 3.59
C THR A 115 18.17 5.78 2.38
N ASP A 116 18.08 5.22 1.18
CA ASP A 116 18.24 5.95 -0.07
C ASP A 116 16.89 6.24 -0.76
N LEU A 117 15.92 5.34 -0.57
CA LEU A 117 14.58 5.43 -1.14
C LEU A 117 13.54 4.96 -0.11
N VAL A 118 12.43 5.67 -0.05
CA VAL A 118 11.23 5.25 0.66
C VAL A 118 10.08 5.10 -0.33
N LEU A 119 9.47 3.93 -0.36
CA LEU A 119 8.23 3.65 -1.09
C LEU A 119 7.08 3.69 -0.09
N THR A 120 6.16 4.63 -0.23
CA THR A 120 5.17 4.91 0.82
C THR A 120 3.79 5.29 0.28
N GLY A 121 2.79 5.18 1.13
CA GLY A 121 1.47 5.78 0.94
C GLY A 121 1.44 7.26 1.39
N THR A 122 0.26 7.85 1.33
CA THR A 122 0.02 9.26 1.69
C THR A 122 0.34 9.58 3.15
N ASP A 123 0.18 8.60 4.06
CA ASP A 123 0.39 8.74 5.50
C ASP A 123 1.84 9.07 5.89
N ALA A 124 2.81 8.24 5.49
CA ALA A 124 4.22 8.49 5.84
C ALA A 124 4.84 9.60 4.98
N LEU A 125 4.36 9.80 3.73
CA LEU A 125 4.71 10.99 2.96
C LEU A 125 4.36 12.26 3.75
N SER A 126 3.12 12.36 4.23
CA SER A 126 2.61 13.51 4.98
C SER A 126 3.39 13.77 6.26
N ALA A 127 3.65 12.72 7.05
CA ALA A 127 4.43 12.83 8.28
C ALA A 127 5.86 13.34 8.02
N GLY A 128 6.48 12.91 6.94
CA GLY A 128 7.83 13.35 6.59
C GLY A 128 7.90 14.75 5.99
N ILE A 129 6.85 15.21 5.31
CA ILE A 129 6.71 16.63 4.87
C ILE A 129 6.67 17.54 6.10
N GLU A 130 5.81 17.23 7.08
CA GLU A 130 5.71 17.99 8.33
C GLU A 130 7.04 18.11 9.09
N LEU A 131 7.85 17.07 9.06
CA LEU A 131 9.15 17.00 9.75
C LEU A 131 10.32 17.42 8.86
N ASP A 132 10.08 17.92 7.64
CA ASP A 132 11.11 18.37 6.69
C ASP A 132 12.18 17.31 6.36
N LEU A 133 11.75 16.03 6.19
CA LEU A 133 12.65 14.89 6.02
C LEU A 133 12.99 14.57 4.56
N TRP A 134 12.16 15.01 3.58
CA TRP A 134 12.26 14.61 2.19
C TRP A 134 12.96 15.63 1.30
N GLU A 135 13.71 15.16 0.31
CA GLU A 135 14.18 15.98 -0.82
C GLU A 135 13.00 16.38 -1.72
N GLU A 136 13.03 17.60 -2.23
CA GLU A 136 12.09 18.06 -3.24
C GLU A 136 12.49 17.52 -4.60
N ILE A 137 12.04 16.28 -4.94
CA ILE A 137 12.52 15.55 -6.12
C ILE A 137 11.71 15.77 -7.39
N ALA A 138 10.46 16.22 -7.32
CA ALA A 138 9.60 16.31 -8.50
C ALA A 138 10.14 17.28 -9.56
N PRO A 139 10.61 18.51 -9.25
CA PRO A 139 11.19 19.40 -10.24
C PRO A 139 12.47 18.85 -10.88
N ALA A 140 13.34 18.21 -10.08
CA ALA A 140 14.57 17.59 -10.59
C ALA A 140 14.26 16.40 -11.49
N TYR A 141 13.22 15.64 -11.18
CA TYR A 141 12.75 14.53 -12.00
C TYR A 141 12.19 15.01 -13.35
N GLU A 142 11.37 16.06 -13.38
CA GLU A 142 10.84 16.62 -14.63
C GLU A 142 11.96 17.12 -15.54
N GLU A 143 12.99 17.77 -14.99
CA GLU A 143 14.17 18.16 -15.74
C GLU A 143 14.91 16.92 -16.29
N HIS A 144 15.08 15.88 -15.49
CA HIS A 144 15.72 14.62 -15.86
C HIS A 144 14.93 13.88 -16.96
N ALA A 145 13.62 13.77 -16.81
CA ALA A 145 12.72 13.10 -17.76
C ALA A 145 12.52 13.90 -19.06
N GLY A 146 12.78 15.21 -19.03
CA GLY A 146 12.54 16.12 -20.15
C GLY A 146 11.06 16.33 -20.48
N THR A 147 10.17 16.07 -19.53
CA THR A 147 8.71 16.21 -19.63
C THR A 147 8.12 16.47 -18.24
N THR A 148 6.87 16.92 -18.17
CA THR A 148 6.21 17.20 -16.90
C THR A 148 5.49 15.97 -16.35
N LEU A 149 5.31 15.92 -15.04
CA LEU A 149 4.47 14.88 -14.38
C LEU A 149 3.03 14.95 -14.88
N GLU A 150 2.50 16.13 -15.18
CA GLU A 150 1.17 16.30 -15.77
C GLU A 150 1.05 15.59 -17.15
N GLU A 151 2.12 15.53 -17.94
CA GLU A 151 2.13 14.81 -19.22
C GLU A 151 2.25 13.30 -19.03
N ILE A 152 2.94 12.83 -17.99
CA ILE A 152 3.18 11.42 -17.69
C ILE A 152 1.96 10.78 -17.02
N LEU A 153 1.43 11.40 -15.97
CA LEU A 153 0.44 10.81 -15.07
C LEU A 153 -0.99 10.94 -15.60
N LEU A 154 -1.85 10.00 -15.23
CA LEU A 154 -3.30 10.11 -15.38
C LEU A 154 -3.83 11.35 -14.64
N GLU A 155 -4.93 11.93 -15.13
CA GLU A 155 -5.52 13.14 -14.50
C GLU A 155 -5.79 12.96 -12.99
N PRO A 156 -6.42 11.86 -12.51
CA PRO A 156 -6.61 11.66 -11.08
C PRO A 156 -5.29 11.48 -10.31
N ALA A 157 -4.29 10.85 -10.91
CA ALA A 157 -2.97 10.70 -10.31
C ALA A 157 -2.23 12.05 -10.19
N ASN A 158 -2.44 12.99 -11.12
CA ASN A 158 -1.94 14.36 -11.02
C ASN A 158 -2.53 15.12 -9.82
N ASN A 159 -3.79 14.87 -9.48
CA ASN A 159 -4.38 15.44 -8.27
C ASN A 159 -3.69 14.93 -7.01
N MET A 160 -3.31 13.64 -6.97
CA MET A 160 -2.51 13.06 -5.90
C MET A 160 -1.08 13.60 -5.90
N GLN A 161 -0.48 13.83 -7.08
CA GLN A 161 0.85 14.43 -7.21
C GLN A 161 0.92 15.84 -6.58
N ALA A 162 -0.14 16.62 -6.69
CA ALA A 162 -0.21 17.93 -6.07
C ALA A 162 -0.10 17.89 -4.53
N LEU A 163 -0.62 16.83 -3.89
CA LEU A 163 -0.51 16.64 -2.44
C LEU A 163 0.93 16.33 -1.96
N ALA A 164 1.78 15.85 -2.84
CA ALA A 164 3.18 15.57 -2.50
C ALA A 164 4.03 16.84 -2.40
N GLU A 165 3.51 18.01 -2.75
CA GLU A 165 4.18 19.33 -2.63
C GLU A 165 5.59 19.36 -3.23
N GLY A 166 5.88 18.48 -4.20
CA GLY A 166 7.20 18.32 -4.80
C GLY A 166 8.13 17.31 -4.10
N PHE A 167 7.80 16.85 -2.88
CA PHE A 167 8.65 15.97 -2.08
C PHE A 167 8.52 14.48 -2.43
N GLY A 168 7.52 14.09 -3.19
CA GLY A 168 7.34 12.73 -3.67
C GLY A 168 6.84 12.71 -5.11
N VAL A 169 6.99 11.56 -5.76
CA VAL A 169 6.46 11.33 -7.10
C VAL A 169 5.54 10.11 -7.08
N VAL A 170 4.33 10.29 -7.59
CA VAL A 170 3.30 9.23 -7.67
C VAL A 170 3.77 8.12 -8.60
N ILE A 171 3.69 6.89 -8.15
CA ILE A 171 4.03 5.69 -8.92
C ILE A 171 2.84 4.75 -9.14
N THR A 172 1.85 4.76 -8.23
CA THR A 172 0.59 4.04 -8.37
C THR A 172 -0.57 4.90 -7.88
N TYR A 173 -1.78 4.63 -8.39
CA TYR A 173 -2.98 5.38 -8.08
C TYR A 173 -4.20 4.46 -8.01
N TYR A 174 -5.14 4.76 -7.11
CA TYR A 174 -6.45 4.12 -7.06
C TYR A 174 -7.48 5.01 -6.34
N PRO A 175 -8.78 4.98 -6.76
CA PRO A 175 -9.88 5.57 -6.03
C PRO A 175 -10.23 4.64 -4.86
N SER A 176 -9.57 4.83 -3.73
CA SER A 176 -9.44 3.85 -2.67
C SER A 176 -10.76 3.44 -1.99
N GLY A 177 -11.50 4.39 -1.43
CA GLY A 177 -12.72 4.09 -0.68
C GLY A 177 -13.49 5.36 -0.32
N PRO A 178 -14.45 5.29 0.62
CA PRO A 178 -14.78 4.18 1.51
C PRO A 178 -15.59 3.08 0.81
N LEU A 179 -15.31 1.83 1.14
CA LEU A 179 -16.18 0.69 0.83
C LEU A 179 -16.13 -0.34 1.97
N LEU A 180 -17.12 -1.23 2.01
CA LEU A 180 -17.20 -2.30 2.99
C LEU A 180 -17.08 -3.64 2.27
N GLU A 181 -16.31 -4.56 2.84
CA GLU A 181 -16.20 -5.95 2.40
C GLU A 181 -16.82 -6.87 3.44
N TYR A 182 -17.60 -7.85 3.01
CA TYR A 182 -18.37 -8.69 3.90
C TYR A 182 -18.49 -10.15 3.44
N ASP A 183 -18.76 -11.03 4.41
CA ASP A 183 -19.11 -12.42 4.17
C ASP A 183 -20.62 -12.55 3.94
N PRO A 184 -21.10 -12.88 2.71
CA PRO A 184 -22.54 -12.98 2.41
C PRO A 184 -23.23 -14.13 3.16
N ALA A 185 -22.47 -15.08 3.77
CA ALA A 185 -23.06 -16.10 4.63
C ALA A 185 -23.45 -15.56 6.00
N GLN A 186 -22.86 -14.43 6.44
CA GLN A 186 -23.14 -13.79 7.72
C GLN A 186 -23.97 -12.50 7.57
N VAL A 187 -23.84 -11.80 6.42
CA VAL A 187 -24.52 -10.54 6.14
C VAL A 187 -25.35 -10.70 4.87
N THR A 188 -26.67 -10.77 5.02
CA THR A 188 -27.60 -10.93 3.88
C THR A 188 -28.19 -9.62 3.37
N ASP A 189 -28.08 -8.56 4.15
CA ASP A 189 -28.57 -7.21 3.85
C ASP A 189 -27.48 -6.23 4.31
N PRO A 190 -26.47 -5.99 3.44
CA PRO A 190 -25.34 -5.15 3.81
C PRO A 190 -25.74 -3.68 3.92
N PRO A 191 -25.20 -2.93 4.90
CA PRO A 191 -25.50 -1.52 5.08
C PRO A 191 -25.02 -0.69 3.88
N THR A 192 -25.86 0.26 3.45
CA THR A 192 -25.56 1.25 2.41
C THR A 192 -25.58 2.70 2.93
N THR A 193 -25.82 2.89 4.23
CA THR A 193 -25.72 4.20 4.87
C THR A 193 -24.93 4.10 6.17
N PRO A 194 -24.35 5.21 6.68
CA PRO A 194 -23.69 5.22 7.97
C PRO A 194 -24.61 4.80 9.12
N GLU A 195 -25.89 5.19 9.08
CA GLU A 195 -26.87 4.81 10.08
C GLU A 195 -27.17 3.30 10.07
N GLU A 196 -27.22 2.70 8.89
CA GLU A 196 -27.41 1.23 8.77
C GLU A 196 -26.17 0.47 9.24
N LEU A 197 -24.95 0.99 8.97
CA LEU A 197 -23.71 0.41 9.49
C LEU A 197 -23.68 0.46 11.03
N LEU A 198 -24.08 1.57 11.62
CA LEU A 198 -24.18 1.72 13.07
C LEU A 198 -25.21 0.74 13.65
N ALA A 199 -26.39 0.63 13.04
CA ALA A 199 -27.42 -0.32 13.45
C ALA A 199 -26.95 -1.78 13.31
N PHE A 200 -26.21 -2.10 12.25
CA PHE A 200 -25.60 -3.42 12.09
C PHE A 200 -24.60 -3.71 13.21
N ALA A 201 -23.70 -2.76 13.54
CA ALA A 201 -22.70 -2.91 14.58
C ALA A 201 -23.33 -3.05 15.97
N GLU A 202 -24.39 -2.28 16.28
CA GLU A 202 -25.16 -2.38 17.52
C GLU A 202 -25.83 -3.76 17.66
N ALA A 203 -26.45 -4.25 16.59
CA ALA A 203 -27.09 -5.57 16.58
C ALA A 203 -26.09 -6.73 16.61
N ASN A 204 -24.87 -6.52 16.16
CA ASN A 204 -23.81 -7.53 16.03
C ASN A 204 -22.48 -7.04 16.60
N PRO A 205 -22.36 -6.79 17.91
CA PRO A 205 -21.14 -6.27 18.51
C PRO A 205 -19.90 -7.12 18.16
N GLY A 206 -18.82 -6.47 17.76
CA GLY A 206 -17.57 -7.11 17.36
C GLY A 206 -17.59 -7.76 15.97
N LYS A 207 -18.67 -7.64 15.19
CA LYS A 207 -18.74 -8.22 13.83
C LYS A 207 -18.30 -7.27 12.71
N PHE A 208 -18.22 -5.98 12.98
CA PHE A 208 -17.57 -5.00 12.11
C PHE A 208 -16.24 -4.55 12.69
N MET A 209 -15.25 -4.29 11.84
CA MET A 209 -14.00 -3.67 12.24
C MET A 209 -13.34 -2.91 11.09
N TYR A 210 -12.45 -2.00 11.44
CA TYR A 210 -11.44 -1.40 10.57
C TYR A 210 -10.12 -1.27 11.34
N ALA A 211 -9.00 -1.16 10.63
CA ALA A 211 -7.69 -1.00 11.25
C ALA A 211 -7.38 0.47 11.56
N ARG A 212 -6.40 0.71 12.43
CA ARG A 212 -5.91 2.05 12.79
C ARG A 212 -5.61 2.88 11.53
N PRO A 213 -6.23 4.05 11.35
CA PRO A 213 -6.10 4.85 10.13
C PRO A 213 -4.67 5.27 9.79
N ALA A 214 -3.84 5.54 10.78
CA ALA A 214 -2.45 5.95 10.58
C ALA A 214 -1.55 4.85 9.96
N ASN A 215 -2.02 3.61 9.87
CA ASN A 215 -1.28 2.49 9.27
C ASN A 215 -2.18 1.55 8.45
N SER A 216 -3.26 2.07 7.90
CA SER A 216 -4.21 1.30 7.10
C SER A 216 -4.87 2.18 6.05
N GLY A 217 -4.67 1.86 4.77
CA GLY A 217 -5.38 2.49 3.66
C GLY A 217 -6.91 2.41 3.82
N PRO A 218 -7.49 1.20 4.03
CA PRO A 218 -8.92 1.05 4.33
C PRO A 218 -9.42 1.86 5.52
N GLY A 219 -8.69 1.84 6.64
CA GLY A 219 -9.05 2.62 7.82
C GLY A 219 -8.99 4.13 7.55
N ARG A 220 -7.95 4.58 6.84
CA ARG A 220 -7.76 5.98 6.47
C ARG A 220 -8.88 6.48 5.55
N THR A 221 -9.19 5.77 4.48
CA THR A 221 -10.25 6.19 3.53
C THR A 221 -11.65 6.05 4.13
N PHE A 222 -11.86 5.11 5.04
CA PHE A 222 -13.11 5.00 5.79
C PHE A 222 -13.38 6.27 6.60
N ILE A 223 -12.44 6.70 7.45
CA ILE A 223 -12.67 7.91 8.26
C ILE A 223 -12.74 9.19 7.42
N GLN A 224 -12.01 9.28 6.30
CA GLN A 224 -12.04 10.45 5.42
C GLN A 224 -13.28 10.50 4.51
N GLY A 225 -13.94 9.37 4.24
CA GLY A 225 -15.20 9.33 3.50
C GLY A 225 -16.42 9.74 4.32
N LEU A 226 -16.37 9.52 5.64
CA LEU A 226 -17.48 9.81 6.55
C LEU A 226 -17.91 11.28 6.57
N PRO A 227 -17.03 12.30 6.54
CA PRO A 227 -17.46 13.70 6.53
C PRO A 227 -18.37 14.05 5.34
N TYR A 228 -18.13 13.45 4.18
CA TYR A 228 -18.98 13.62 2.99
C TYR A 228 -20.32 12.96 3.18
N LEU A 229 -20.35 11.73 3.71
CA LEU A 229 -21.56 10.94 3.95
C LEU A 229 -22.45 11.56 5.05
N LEU A 230 -21.84 12.05 6.13
CA LEU A 230 -22.54 12.63 7.28
C LEU A 230 -22.89 14.12 7.06
N GLY A 231 -22.32 14.72 6.00
CA GLY A 231 -22.52 16.13 5.69
C GLY A 231 -21.95 17.05 6.76
N ASP A 232 -20.70 16.80 7.15
CA ASP A 232 -19.91 17.68 8.01
C ASP A 232 -19.69 19.04 7.35
N GLU A 233 -19.32 20.07 8.12
CA GLU A 233 -19.23 21.44 7.63
C GLU A 233 -18.05 21.62 6.65
N ASP A 234 -16.90 21.04 6.97
CA ASP A 234 -15.70 21.06 6.12
C ASP A 234 -15.00 19.69 6.13
N PRO A 235 -15.17 18.87 5.09
CA PRO A 235 -14.48 17.59 4.97
C PRO A 235 -12.94 17.68 4.94
N MET A 236 -12.36 18.86 4.70
CA MET A 236 -10.91 19.07 4.67
C MET A 236 -10.33 19.60 5.97
N ASP A 237 -11.15 19.90 6.98
CA ASP A 237 -10.72 20.36 8.32
C ASP A 237 -11.15 19.36 9.42
N PRO A 238 -10.31 18.36 9.75
CA PRO A 238 -10.66 17.37 10.76
C PRO A 238 -10.72 17.93 12.19
N GLU A 239 -10.14 19.09 12.44
CA GLU A 239 -10.11 19.70 13.77
C GLU A 239 -11.39 20.48 14.08
N ASN A 240 -11.94 21.20 13.09
CA ASN A 240 -13.08 22.09 13.31
C ASN A 240 -14.29 21.75 12.43
N GLY A 241 -14.13 20.91 11.41
CA GLY A 241 -15.14 20.61 10.41
C GLY A 241 -15.79 19.22 10.54
N TRP A 242 -15.28 18.32 11.40
CA TRP A 242 -15.72 16.90 11.49
C TRP A 242 -16.53 16.56 12.73
N ASP A 243 -17.33 17.47 13.24
CA ASP A 243 -18.10 17.23 14.48
C ASP A 243 -19.00 15.98 14.40
N LYS A 244 -19.66 15.76 13.25
CA LYS A 244 -20.53 14.61 13.07
C LYS A 244 -19.74 13.32 12.89
N THR A 245 -18.64 13.37 12.16
CA THR A 245 -17.76 12.22 11.95
C THR A 245 -17.19 11.73 13.28
N TRP A 246 -16.66 12.61 14.11
CA TRP A 246 -16.11 12.22 15.42
C TRP A 246 -17.18 11.64 16.34
N ALA A 247 -18.36 12.27 16.42
CA ALA A 247 -19.49 11.74 17.20
C ALA A 247 -19.94 10.35 16.69
N TYR A 248 -20.01 10.16 15.38
CA TYR A 248 -20.36 8.87 14.76
C TYR A 248 -19.32 7.79 15.08
N LEU A 249 -18.03 8.10 14.94
CA LEU A 249 -16.94 7.14 15.24
C LEU A 249 -16.88 6.78 16.72
N GLU A 250 -17.15 7.72 17.63
CA GLU A 250 -17.25 7.45 19.07
C GLU A 250 -18.41 6.49 19.37
N GLU A 251 -19.57 6.68 18.73
CA GLU A 251 -20.72 5.78 18.87
C GLU A 251 -20.45 4.41 18.26
N LEU A 252 -19.92 4.34 17.03
CA LEU A 252 -19.57 3.10 16.35
C LEU A 252 -18.51 2.31 17.15
N GLY A 253 -17.54 3.01 17.74
CA GLY A 253 -16.46 2.42 18.54
C GLY A 253 -16.94 1.64 19.75
N GLN A 254 -18.15 1.91 20.28
CA GLN A 254 -18.73 1.14 21.39
C GLN A 254 -19.04 -0.30 21.00
N TYR A 255 -19.19 -0.58 19.72
CA TYR A 255 -19.50 -1.91 19.18
C TYR A 255 -18.29 -2.59 18.53
N ILE A 256 -17.12 -1.90 18.45
CA ILE A 256 -15.87 -2.45 17.96
C ILE A 256 -15.06 -2.98 19.13
N GLU A 257 -14.64 -4.24 19.05
CA GLU A 257 -13.92 -4.91 20.13
C GLU A 257 -12.49 -4.36 20.29
N TYR A 258 -11.82 -4.08 19.19
CA TYR A 258 -10.48 -3.49 19.12
C TYR A 258 -10.15 -3.06 17.68
N TYR A 259 -9.11 -2.24 17.54
CA TYR A 259 -8.57 -1.80 16.26
C TYR A 259 -7.18 -2.41 16.05
N PRO A 260 -6.99 -3.27 15.03
CA PRO A 260 -5.65 -3.76 14.70
C PRO A 260 -4.78 -2.62 14.15
N THR A 261 -3.47 -2.71 14.38
CA THR A 261 -2.51 -1.71 13.89
C THR A 261 -2.34 -1.70 12.37
N GLY A 262 -2.76 -2.74 11.66
CA GLY A 262 -2.62 -2.83 10.21
C GLY A 262 -3.73 -3.63 9.53
N THR A 263 -3.89 -3.39 8.22
CA THR A 263 -4.97 -3.95 7.39
C THR A 263 -4.95 -5.49 7.28
N GLY A 264 -3.77 -6.11 7.30
CA GLY A 264 -3.66 -7.58 7.15
C GLY A 264 -4.48 -8.36 8.17
N GLN A 265 -4.59 -7.85 9.41
CA GLN A 265 -5.38 -8.50 10.45
C GLN A 265 -6.89 -8.45 10.16
N THR A 266 -7.42 -7.35 9.59
CA THR A 266 -8.85 -7.27 9.23
C THR A 266 -9.21 -8.32 8.18
N MET A 267 -8.35 -8.52 7.17
CA MET A 267 -8.52 -9.55 6.14
C MET A 267 -8.49 -10.95 6.74
N THR A 268 -7.54 -11.23 7.64
CA THR A 268 -7.44 -12.51 8.33
C THR A 268 -8.72 -12.81 9.10
N GLU A 269 -9.26 -11.85 9.84
CA GLU A 269 -10.45 -12.05 10.66
C GLU A 269 -11.74 -12.18 9.85
N LEU A 270 -11.84 -11.47 8.71
CA LEU A 270 -12.91 -11.71 7.75
C LEU A 270 -12.80 -13.15 7.18
N GLY A 271 -11.58 -13.56 6.78
CA GLY A 271 -11.31 -14.88 6.25
C GLY A 271 -11.61 -16.02 7.23
N GLU A 272 -11.35 -15.83 8.51
CA GLU A 272 -11.66 -16.78 9.58
C GLU A 272 -13.15 -16.76 10.00
N GLY A 273 -13.93 -15.79 9.51
CA GLY A 273 -15.34 -15.59 9.88
C GLY A 273 -15.54 -15.05 11.30
N THR A 274 -14.48 -14.58 11.96
CA THR A 274 -14.59 -13.93 13.27
C THR A 274 -15.22 -12.54 13.15
N ARG A 275 -14.96 -11.86 12.02
CA ARG A 275 -15.67 -10.66 11.59
C ARG A 275 -16.58 -11.00 10.42
N ALA A 276 -17.72 -10.33 10.35
CA ALA A 276 -18.68 -10.49 9.26
C ALA A 276 -18.50 -9.42 8.19
N MET A 277 -17.91 -8.27 8.56
CA MET A 277 -17.72 -7.10 7.72
C MET A 277 -16.51 -6.29 8.17
N ILE A 278 -15.79 -5.72 7.21
CA ILE A 278 -14.64 -4.85 7.43
C ILE A 278 -14.70 -3.63 6.51
N ALA A 279 -14.01 -2.54 6.89
CA ALA A 279 -13.67 -1.51 5.92
C ALA A 279 -12.59 -2.03 4.97
N SER A 280 -12.75 -1.81 3.67
CA SER A 280 -11.84 -2.24 2.62
C SER A 280 -11.60 -1.10 1.61
N THR A 281 -10.78 -1.37 0.59
CA THR A 281 -10.50 -0.47 -0.53
C THR A 281 -10.54 -1.23 -1.84
N THR A 282 -10.62 -0.50 -2.95
CA THR A 282 -10.51 -1.11 -4.29
C THR A 282 -9.21 -1.91 -4.41
N GLY A 283 -9.34 -3.19 -4.74
CA GLY A 283 -8.22 -4.11 -4.86
C GLY A 283 -7.95 -4.96 -3.61
N TRP A 284 -8.07 -4.41 -2.41
CA TRP A 284 -7.93 -5.20 -1.18
C TRP A 284 -9.04 -6.24 -0.97
N ASP A 285 -10.10 -6.18 -1.73
CA ASP A 285 -11.06 -7.28 -1.86
C ASP A 285 -10.64 -8.29 -2.97
N ILE A 286 -9.99 -7.83 -4.05
CA ILE A 286 -9.60 -8.68 -5.19
C ILE A 286 -8.41 -9.59 -4.81
N ASN A 287 -7.30 -8.98 -4.41
CA ASN A 287 -6.06 -9.69 -4.12
C ASN A 287 -6.19 -10.71 -2.96
N PRO A 288 -6.77 -10.37 -1.78
CA PRO A 288 -6.94 -11.34 -0.70
C PRO A 288 -7.85 -12.53 -1.08
N ARG A 289 -8.86 -12.34 -1.95
CA ARG A 289 -9.67 -13.45 -2.48
C ARG A 289 -8.88 -14.34 -3.42
N ALA A 290 -8.06 -13.74 -4.29
CA ALA A 290 -7.17 -14.50 -5.19
C ALA A 290 -6.12 -15.30 -4.41
N LEU A 291 -5.60 -14.77 -3.31
CA LEU A 291 -4.65 -15.45 -2.41
C LEU A 291 -5.32 -16.45 -1.47
N GLY A 292 -6.65 -16.45 -1.36
CA GLY A 292 -7.40 -17.30 -0.44
C GLY A 292 -7.31 -16.88 1.04
N THR A 293 -6.86 -15.66 1.32
CA THR A 293 -6.88 -15.07 2.66
C THR A 293 -8.32 -14.73 3.07
N VAL A 294 -9.11 -14.25 2.12
CA VAL A 294 -10.53 -13.98 2.24
C VAL A 294 -11.29 -14.98 1.36
N PRO A 295 -12.50 -15.46 1.75
CA PRO A 295 -13.28 -16.36 0.94
C PRO A 295 -13.59 -15.78 -0.46
N LYS A 296 -13.55 -16.62 -1.48
CA LYS A 296 -13.87 -16.23 -2.87
C LYS A 296 -15.26 -15.58 -2.97
N GLU A 297 -16.17 -15.98 -2.13
CA GLU A 297 -17.56 -15.54 -2.05
C GLU A 297 -17.74 -14.20 -1.33
N ALA A 298 -16.68 -13.63 -0.74
CA ALA A 298 -16.78 -12.31 -0.11
C ALA A 298 -17.21 -11.26 -1.13
N GLU A 299 -18.10 -10.39 -0.71
CA GLU A 299 -18.69 -9.34 -1.50
C GLU A 299 -18.34 -7.96 -0.97
N VAL A 300 -18.57 -6.94 -1.77
CA VAL A 300 -18.40 -5.53 -1.37
C VAL A 300 -19.74 -4.81 -1.43
N THR A 301 -19.87 -3.76 -0.63
CA THR A 301 -20.96 -2.80 -0.72
C THR A 301 -20.42 -1.39 -0.63
N PHE A 302 -21.12 -0.46 -1.27
CA PHE A 302 -20.84 0.96 -1.26
C PHE A 302 -21.91 1.67 -0.45
N PHE A 303 -21.57 2.82 0.11
CA PHE A 303 -22.56 3.71 0.68
C PHE A 303 -23.32 4.43 -0.44
N ASP A 304 -24.60 4.74 -0.21
CA ASP A 304 -25.39 5.54 -1.12
C ASP A 304 -24.80 6.97 -1.20
N ASP A 305 -24.75 7.54 -2.41
CA ASP A 305 -24.27 8.91 -2.66
C ASP A 305 -22.87 9.22 -2.05
N PHE A 306 -21.99 8.22 -1.97
CA PHE A 306 -20.66 8.39 -1.38
C PHE A 306 -19.69 9.16 -2.30
N THR A 307 -18.60 9.61 -1.72
CA THR A 307 -17.50 10.25 -2.42
C THR A 307 -16.25 9.36 -2.29
N TRP A 308 -15.63 9.02 -3.40
CA TRP A 308 -14.35 8.33 -3.40
C TRP A 308 -13.26 9.23 -2.85
N VAL A 309 -12.53 8.76 -1.84
CA VAL A 309 -11.26 9.33 -1.42
C VAL A 309 -10.14 8.56 -2.09
N SER A 310 -9.36 9.25 -2.91
CA SER A 310 -8.23 8.64 -3.63
C SER A 310 -7.09 8.26 -2.69
N ASP A 311 -6.25 7.35 -3.15
CA ASP A 311 -4.96 7.06 -2.54
C ASP A 311 -3.90 6.81 -3.62
N ALA A 312 -2.64 6.92 -3.24
CA ALA A 312 -1.51 6.74 -4.13
C ALA A 312 -0.29 6.23 -3.36
N HIS A 313 0.61 5.56 -4.07
CA HIS A 313 1.94 5.31 -3.57
C HIS A 313 2.95 6.24 -4.23
N TYR A 314 3.92 6.62 -3.44
CA TYR A 314 4.92 7.62 -3.78
C TYR A 314 6.32 7.07 -3.70
N PHE A 315 7.15 7.53 -4.61
CA PHE A 315 8.59 7.43 -4.59
C PHE A 315 9.14 8.65 -3.86
N VAL A 316 9.82 8.47 -2.74
CA VAL A 316 10.28 9.54 -1.84
C VAL A 316 11.75 9.35 -1.51
N VAL A 317 12.52 10.41 -1.57
CA VAL A 317 13.96 10.40 -1.27
C VAL A 317 14.23 11.18 0.01
N PRO A 318 14.86 10.57 1.04
CA PRO A 318 15.27 11.30 2.24
C PRO A 318 16.32 12.37 1.93
N LYS A 319 16.28 13.51 2.62
CA LYS A 319 17.32 14.55 2.53
C LYS A 319 18.69 14.01 2.90
N GLY A 320 19.68 14.31 2.06
CA GLY A 320 21.06 13.93 2.29
C GLY A 320 21.52 12.65 1.61
N VAL A 321 20.73 12.10 0.68
CA VAL A 321 21.16 11.01 -0.20
C VAL A 321 22.30 11.47 -1.10
N ASP A 322 23.29 10.59 -1.31
CA ASP A 322 24.44 10.84 -2.17
C ASP A 322 24.04 11.14 -3.63
N GLU A 323 24.72 12.11 -4.28
CA GLU A 323 24.41 12.54 -5.66
C GLU A 323 24.45 11.38 -6.68
N ALA A 324 25.40 10.44 -6.54
CA ALA A 324 25.49 9.31 -7.46
C ALA A 324 24.30 8.36 -7.31
N LYS A 325 23.82 8.15 -6.08
CA LYS A 325 22.61 7.39 -5.81
C LYS A 325 21.37 8.12 -6.27
N LEU A 326 21.28 9.44 -6.05
CA LEU A 326 20.16 10.25 -6.51
C LEU A 326 20.00 10.18 -8.02
N ALA A 327 21.11 10.26 -8.79
CA ALA A 327 21.08 10.11 -10.24
C ALA A 327 20.53 8.74 -10.68
N VAL A 328 20.90 7.66 -9.98
CA VAL A 328 20.37 6.32 -10.25
C VAL A 328 18.89 6.23 -9.89
N LEU A 329 18.45 6.87 -8.79
CA LEU A 329 17.05 6.92 -8.38
C LEU A 329 16.16 7.68 -9.38
N MET A 330 16.68 8.74 -10.01
CA MET A 330 15.95 9.45 -11.07
C MET A 330 15.75 8.56 -12.31
N ASP A 331 16.76 7.78 -12.70
CA ASP A 331 16.63 6.83 -13.81
C ASP A 331 15.68 5.66 -13.45
N LEU A 332 15.73 5.17 -12.21
CA LEU A 332 14.79 4.16 -11.73
C LEU A 332 13.34 4.69 -11.78
N LEU A 333 13.12 5.92 -11.35
CA LEU A 333 11.79 6.54 -11.41
C LEU A 333 11.31 6.69 -12.86
N ALA A 334 12.20 7.11 -13.78
CA ALA A 334 11.89 7.19 -15.19
C ALA A 334 11.59 5.81 -15.81
N TRP A 335 12.24 4.76 -15.31
CA TRP A 335 11.94 3.37 -15.68
C TRP A 335 10.54 2.95 -15.20
N ILE A 336 10.22 3.20 -13.94
CA ILE A 336 8.90 2.89 -13.35
C ILE A 336 7.77 3.61 -14.09
N HIS A 337 8.02 4.80 -14.62
CA HIS A 337 7.05 5.59 -15.37
C HIS A 337 6.91 5.20 -16.85
N GLN A 338 7.63 4.19 -17.35
CA GLN A 338 7.33 3.61 -18.65
C GLN A 338 5.99 2.87 -18.59
N PRO A 339 5.09 3.01 -19.57
CA PRO A 339 3.77 2.37 -19.54
C PRO A 339 3.82 0.85 -19.32
N GLU A 340 4.76 0.17 -19.98
CA GLU A 340 4.94 -1.29 -19.84
C GLU A 340 5.40 -1.70 -18.44
N GLU A 341 6.25 -0.88 -17.81
CA GLU A 341 6.69 -1.12 -16.44
C GLU A 341 5.60 -0.77 -15.44
N ASN A 342 4.95 0.39 -15.61
CA ASN A 342 3.89 0.83 -14.70
C ASN A 342 2.64 -0.08 -14.77
N ALA A 343 2.39 -0.74 -15.90
CA ALA A 343 1.32 -1.75 -16.02
C ALA A 343 1.50 -2.95 -15.08
N LYS A 344 2.70 -3.21 -14.57
CA LYS A 344 2.92 -4.23 -13.52
C LYS A 344 2.20 -3.91 -12.22
N ALA A 345 1.83 -2.64 -11.99
CA ALA A 345 1.04 -2.23 -10.83
C ALA A 345 -0.41 -2.74 -10.83
N TYR A 346 -0.90 -3.36 -11.91
CA TYR A 346 -2.14 -4.14 -11.85
C TYR A 346 -2.04 -5.37 -10.93
N ASP A 347 -0.87 -5.80 -10.61
CA ASP A 347 -0.37 -6.83 -9.68
C ASP A 347 -1.45 -7.64 -8.94
N ALA A 348 -2.01 -8.63 -9.60
CA ALA A 348 -3.03 -9.51 -9.02
C ALA A 348 -4.19 -8.76 -8.33
N GLY A 349 -4.48 -7.52 -8.76
CA GLY A 349 -5.55 -6.70 -8.21
C GLY A 349 -5.27 -6.15 -6.81
N TYR A 350 -3.99 -6.03 -6.42
CA TYR A 350 -3.62 -5.52 -5.09
C TYR A 350 -4.17 -4.12 -4.82
N PHE A 351 -4.05 -3.21 -5.81
CA PHE A 351 -4.81 -1.97 -5.89
C PHE A 351 -5.53 -1.91 -7.24
N TYR A 352 -6.73 -1.39 -7.27
CA TYR A 352 -7.48 -1.29 -8.51
C TYR A 352 -7.83 0.17 -8.85
N PRO A 353 -7.43 0.70 -10.04
CA PRO A 353 -6.68 -0.01 -11.10
C PRO A 353 -5.19 -0.25 -10.80
N GLY A 354 -4.50 0.58 -10.05
CA GLY A 354 -3.08 0.48 -9.66
C GLY A 354 -2.15 1.37 -10.48
N PRO A 355 -2.06 1.23 -11.83
CA PRO A 355 -1.20 2.11 -12.63
C PRO A 355 -1.58 3.59 -12.54
N ALA A 356 -0.55 4.45 -12.47
CA ALA A 356 -0.71 5.91 -12.43
C ALA A 356 -0.36 6.60 -13.77
N VAL A 357 0.27 5.88 -14.70
CA VAL A 357 0.86 6.42 -15.91
C VAL A 357 -0.07 6.29 -17.11
N LYS A 358 -0.15 7.34 -17.93
CA LYS A 358 -0.87 7.32 -19.21
C LYS A 358 -0.33 6.22 -20.13
N GLY A 359 -1.23 5.45 -20.72
CA GLY A 359 -0.88 4.38 -21.65
C GLY A 359 -0.50 3.06 -20.98
N ALA A 360 -0.46 2.97 -19.66
CA ALA A 360 -0.33 1.70 -18.96
C ALA A 360 -1.67 0.95 -19.01
N GLU A 361 -1.76 -0.08 -19.85
CA GLU A 361 -2.97 -0.86 -20.09
C GLU A 361 -2.87 -2.25 -19.46
N LEU A 362 -4.01 -2.84 -19.04
CA LEU A 362 -4.05 -4.19 -18.46
C LEU A 362 -3.43 -5.26 -19.40
N SER A 363 -3.54 -5.08 -20.71
CA SER A 363 -2.93 -5.97 -21.71
C SER A 363 -1.39 -6.01 -21.65
N MET A 364 -0.75 -5.03 -21.01
CA MET A 364 0.70 -4.96 -20.77
C MET A 364 1.11 -5.59 -19.44
N ALA A 365 0.15 -5.82 -18.54
CA ALA A 365 0.40 -6.46 -17.25
C ALA A 365 0.84 -7.92 -17.40
N PRO A 366 1.49 -8.51 -16.39
CA PRO A 366 1.79 -9.93 -16.36
C PRO A 366 0.54 -10.81 -16.60
N GLU A 367 0.69 -11.94 -17.29
CA GLU A 367 -0.44 -12.82 -17.66
C GLU A 367 -1.22 -13.34 -16.44
N ASP A 368 -0.54 -13.57 -15.33
CA ASP A 368 -1.15 -13.99 -14.05
C ASP A 368 -2.00 -12.86 -13.43
N SER A 369 -1.55 -11.62 -13.50
CA SER A 369 -2.34 -10.46 -13.07
C SER A 369 -3.58 -10.25 -13.91
N GLN A 370 -3.46 -10.41 -15.26
CA GLN A 370 -4.61 -10.37 -16.16
C GLN A 370 -5.64 -11.45 -15.81
N ALA A 371 -5.19 -12.69 -15.59
CA ALA A 371 -6.06 -13.82 -15.24
C ALA A 371 -6.77 -13.61 -13.88
N ILE A 372 -6.08 -13.05 -12.89
CA ILE A 372 -6.67 -12.77 -11.59
C ILE A 372 -7.73 -11.66 -11.70
N LEU A 373 -7.48 -10.60 -12.45
CA LEU A 373 -8.46 -9.56 -12.66
C LEU A 373 -9.66 -10.04 -13.50
N GLU A 374 -9.47 -10.98 -14.42
CA GLU A 374 -10.57 -11.61 -15.13
C GLU A 374 -11.44 -12.48 -14.20
N GLU A 375 -10.84 -13.22 -13.26
CA GLU A 375 -11.56 -14.14 -12.34
C GLU A 375 -12.15 -13.44 -11.12
N PHE A 376 -11.41 -12.50 -10.50
CA PHE A 376 -11.74 -11.90 -9.20
C PHE A 376 -12.07 -10.41 -9.30
N GLY A 377 -11.84 -9.75 -10.44
CA GLY A 377 -12.17 -8.34 -10.65
C GLY A 377 -13.65 -8.05 -10.44
N ARG A 378 -13.98 -6.80 -10.20
CA ARG A 378 -15.34 -6.35 -9.94
C ARG A 378 -15.80 -5.35 -10.99
N ALA A 379 -16.73 -5.78 -11.83
CA ALA A 379 -17.31 -4.91 -12.88
C ALA A 379 -18.04 -3.68 -12.28
N GLU A 380 -18.55 -3.80 -11.05
CA GLU A 380 -19.20 -2.72 -10.34
C GLU A 380 -18.28 -1.56 -9.96
N TYR A 381 -16.96 -1.77 -9.89
CA TYR A 381 -16.00 -0.69 -9.58
C TYR A 381 -15.98 0.38 -10.66
N ASP A 382 -15.90 -0.01 -11.93
CA ASP A 382 -15.86 0.95 -13.03
C ASP A 382 -17.13 1.84 -13.06
N GLN A 383 -18.29 1.24 -12.78
CA GLN A 383 -19.55 1.97 -12.69
C GLN A 383 -19.58 2.88 -11.47
N ALA A 384 -19.20 2.37 -10.29
CA ALA A 384 -19.17 3.16 -9.06
C ALA A 384 -18.19 4.33 -9.14
N ILE A 385 -17.03 4.15 -9.80
CA ILE A 385 -16.05 5.23 -10.05
C ILE A 385 -16.63 6.28 -11.02
N ALA A 386 -17.35 5.84 -12.04
CA ALA A 386 -17.95 6.75 -13.02
C ALA A 386 -19.12 7.57 -12.47
N ASP A 387 -19.88 6.99 -11.54
CA ASP A 387 -21.13 7.59 -11.04
C ASP A 387 -20.94 8.48 -9.80
N ASN A 388 -19.82 8.34 -9.07
CA ASN A 388 -19.60 9.04 -7.81
C ASN A 388 -18.43 10.02 -7.89
N PRO A 389 -18.47 11.15 -7.15
CA PRO A 389 -17.36 12.08 -7.08
C PRO A 389 -16.07 11.42 -6.58
N VAL A 390 -14.92 11.86 -7.10
CA VAL A 390 -13.60 11.45 -6.66
C VAL A 390 -12.87 12.66 -6.12
N VAL A 391 -12.37 12.58 -4.88
CA VAL A 391 -11.62 13.65 -4.22
C VAL A 391 -10.24 13.17 -3.79
N VAL A 392 -9.34 14.11 -3.60
CA VAL A 392 -8.05 13.85 -2.96
C VAL A 392 -8.24 13.68 -1.44
N PRO A 393 -7.38 12.92 -0.74
CA PRO A 393 -7.38 12.86 0.71
C PRO A 393 -6.96 14.20 1.33
N LEU A 394 -7.01 14.26 2.66
CA LEU A 394 -6.47 15.39 3.43
C LEU A 394 -5.00 15.66 3.07
N GLY A 395 -4.62 16.94 3.00
CA GLY A 395 -3.23 17.34 2.91
C GLY A 395 -2.44 16.96 4.18
N ALA A 396 -1.10 17.05 4.12
CA ALA A 396 -0.19 16.51 5.13
C ALA A 396 -0.56 16.89 6.57
N GLN A 397 -0.71 18.18 6.86
CA GLN A 397 -1.01 18.69 8.22
C GLN A 397 -2.36 18.20 8.72
N ALA A 398 -3.39 18.30 7.89
CA ALA A 398 -4.75 17.89 8.26
C ALA A 398 -4.82 16.36 8.46
N LEU A 399 -4.10 15.58 7.65
CA LEU A 399 -4.06 14.12 7.78
C LEU A 399 -3.40 13.67 9.09
N VAL A 400 -2.25 14.24 9.43
CA VAL A 400 -1.58 13.99 10.72
C VAL A 400 -2.50 14.35 11.87
N LYS A 401 -3.17 15.51 11.77
CA LYS A 401 -4.12 15.95 12.80
C LYS A 401 -5.32 15.02 12.96
N ALA A 402 -5.88 14.53 11.85
CA ALA A 402 -6.94 13.53 11.89
C ALA A 402 -6.53 12.24 12.61
N PHE A 403 -5.28 11.77 12.38
CA PHE A 403 -4.75 10.59 13.07
C PHE A 403 -4.54 10.83 14.57
N GLU A 404 -4.03 12.00 14.97
CA GLU A 404 -3.89 12.37 16.38
C GLU A 404 -5.24 12.36 17.08
N ILE A 405 -6.26 13.02 16.50
CA ILE A 405 -7.61 13.09 17.08
C ILE A 405 -8.20 11.68 17.17
N TRP A 406 -8.05 10.87 16.11
CA TRP A 406 -8.55 9.51 16.12
C TRP A 406 -7.88 8.63 17.19
N ASP A 407 -6.56 8.68 17.31
CA ASP A 407 -5.79 7.92 18.32
C ASP A 407 -6.20 8.33 19.75
N GLU A 408 -6.44 9.62 19.99
CA GLU A 408 -6.81 10.13 21.32
C GLU A 408 -8.28 9.86 21.68
N GLN A 409 -9.21 10.05 20.73
CA GLN A 409 -10.64 10.05 21.03
C GLN A 409 -11.32 8.72 20.72
N ILE A 410 -10.84 7.99 19.71
CA ILE A 410 -11.49 6.78 19.20
C ILE A 410 -10.66 5.53 19.51
N GLY A 411 -9.41 5.48 19.08
CA GLY A 411 -8.54 4.31 19.17
C GLY A 411 -8.18 3.97 20.63
N GLY A 412 -7.58 4.92 21.32
CA GLY A 412 -7.24 4.81 22.73
C GLY A 412 -6.58 3.48 23.10
N ASP A 413 -7.05 2.88 24.19
CA ASP A 413 -6.60 1.57 24.69
C ASP A 413 -7.11 0.37 23.86
N GLN A 414 -7.93 0.60 22.82
CA GLN A 414 -8.47 -0.45 21.96
C GLN A 414 -7.55 -0.80 20.79
N ILE A 415 -6.47 -0.03 20.54
CA ILE A 415 -5.48 -0.35 19.52
C ILE A 415 -4.68 -1.58 19.96
N LYS A 416 -4.57 -2.60 19.09
CA LYS A 416 -3.82 -3.84 19.37
C LYS A 416 -2.86 -4.19 18.23
N GLU A 417 -1.65 -4.61 18.61
CA GLU A 417 -0.66 -5.24 17.72
C GLU A 417 -0.85 -6.76 17.70
N PHE A 418 -0.58 -7.39 16.52
CA PHE A 418 -0.72 -8.84 16.31
C PHE A 418 0.54 -9.42 15.68
#